data_b64a5111db5d129ed4ec1b43272f2e69
#
_entry.id   b64a5111db5d129ed4ec1b43272f2e69
#
_cell.length_a   1.000
_cell.length_b   1.000
_cell.length_c   1.000
_cell.angle_alpha   90.00
_cell.angle_beta   90.00
_cell.angle_gamma   90.00
#
_symmetry.space_group_name_H-M   'P 1'
#
loop_
_entity.id
_entity.type
_entity.pdbx_description
1 polymer ?
#
loop_
_entity_poly.entity_id
_entity_poly.type
_entity_poly.pdbx_seq_one_letter_code
_entity_poly.pdbx_strand_id
1 'polypeptide(L)'
;MVYNAYEFIGFLENVVLNDVNNPASPFLLGRCLWIGSKFPAQVSAPAMTRFMEATVTGLAADKPAIVRISAVRAIWGFSQHLRASKNRALMTPFLPAVTDALINMCGAFNSSSEVLGLILENMSLVLAVSTYFN
;
A
#
# COMPACT_ATOMS: atom_id res chain seq x y z
N MET A 1 -29.19 -8.63 3.30
CA MET A 1 -28.04 -9.03 4.15
C MET A 1 -27.63 -7.85 5.01
N VAL A 2 -27.55 -8.06 6.28
CA VAL A 2 -27.10 -6.99 7.20
C VAL A 2 -25.57 -6.95 7.20
N TYR A 3 -25.01 -5.79 6.98
CA TYR A 3 -23.57 -5.58 7.07
C TYR A 3 -23.09 -5.77 8.51
N ASN A 4 -22.08 -6.63 8.69
CA ASN A 4 -21.46 -6.88 9.99
C ASN A 4 -20.01 -6.40 9.94
N ALA A 5 -19.71 -5.31 10.65
CA ALA A 5 -18.38 -4.73 10.68
C ALA A 5 -17.32 -5.68 11.25
N TYR A 6 -17.68 -6.50 12.25
CA TYR A 6 -16.74 -7.45 12.83
C TYR A 6 -16.38 -8.58 11.86
N GLU A 7 -17.36 -9.06 11.09
CA GLU A 7 -17.09 -10.08 10.07
C GLU A 7 -16.21 -9.53 8.95
N PHE A 8 -16.43 -8.27 8.56
CA PHE A 8 -15.62 -7.62 7.53
C PHE A 8 -14.20 -7.40 8.00
N ILE A 9 -14.00 -6.92 9.23
CA ILE A 9 -12.67 -6.76 9.83
C ILE A 9 -11.96 -8.11 9.89
N GLY A 10 -12.64 -9.15 10.33
CA GLY A 10 -12.10 -10.51 10.36
C GLY A 10 -11.70 -11.01 8.97
N PHE A 11 -12.51 -10.71 7.96
CA PHE A 11 -12.18 -11.03 6.57
C PHE A 11 -10.89 -10.34 6.13
N LEU A 12 -10.75 -9.04 6.39
CA LEU A 12 -9.55 -8.27 6.03
C LEU A 12 -8.30 -8.83 6.71
N GLU A 13 -8.38 -9.13 8.00
CA GLU A 13 -7.21 -9.53 8.78
C GLU A 13 -6.85 -11.01 8.62
N ASN A 14 -7.85 -11.88 8.48
CA ASN A 14 -7.63 -13.34 8.48
C ASN A 14 -7.60 -13.95 7.09
N VAL A 15 -8.30 -13.37 6.13
CA VAL A 15 -8.33 -13.91 4.76
C VAL A 15 -7.46 -13.06 3.84
N VAL A 16 -7.75 -11.78 3.71
CA VAL A 16 -7.05 -10.90 2.76
C VAL A 16 -5.57 -10.80 3.11
N LEU A 17 -5.26 -10.52 4.37
CA LEU A 17 -3.86 -10.37 4.80
C LEU A 17 -3.10 -11.70 4.73
N ASN A 18 -3.77 -12.82 5.00
CA ASN A 18 -3.15 -14.13 4.84
C ASN A 18 -2.80 -14.41 3.38
N ASP A 19 -3.68 -14.06 2.45
CA ASP A 19 -3.43 -14.25 1.02
C ASP A 19 -2.33 -13.32 0.50
N VAL A 20 -2.15 -12.15 1.11
CA VAL A 20 -1.02 -11.27 0.81
C VAL A 20 0.31 -11.94 1.15
N ASN A 21 0.37 -12.63 2.29
CA ASN A 21 1.59 -13.30 2.74
C ASN A 21 1.85 -14.64 2.02
N ASN A 22 0.82 -15.25 1.44
CA ASN A 22 0.90 -16.54 0.75
C ASN A 22 0.17 -16.47 -0.59
N PRO A 23 0.60 -15.59 -1.51
CA PRO A 23 -0.15 -15.37 -2.75
C PRO A 23 -0.02 -16.55 -3.70
N ALA A 24 -1.15 -17.05 -4.18
CA ALA A 24 -1.20 -18.09 -5.20
C ALA A 24 -0.82 -17.53 -6.59
N SER A 25 -0.98 -16.22 -6.79
CA SER A 25 -0.64 -15.58 -8.06
C SER A 25 -0.37 -14.08 -7.86
N PRO A 26 0.35 -13.44 -8.81
CA PRO A 26 0.53 -11.98 -8.77
C PRO A 26 -0.79 -11.20 -8.81
N PHE A 27 -1.80 -11.71 -9.53
CA PHE A 27 -3.12 -11.07 -9.56
C PHE A 27 -3.78 -11.08 -8.20
N LEU A 28 -3.72 -12.20 -7.50
CA LEU A 28 -4.29 -12.31 -6.15
C LEU A 28 -3.60 -11.36 -5.20
N LEU A 29 -2.28 -11.30 -5.22
CA LEU A 29 -1.49 -10.39 -4.40
C LEU A 29 -1.91 -8.94 -4.65
N GLY A 30 -1.99 -8.52 -5.91
CA GLY A 30 -2.41 -7.17 -6.27
C GLY A 30 -3.81 -6.84 -5.79
N ARG A 31 -4.75 -7.77 -5.90
CA ARG A 31 -6.13 -7.59 -5.42
C ARG A 31 -6.18 -7.45 -3.92
N CYS A 32 -5.41 -8.24 -3.19
CA CYS A 32 -5.38 -8.19 -1.72
C CYS A 32 -4.82 -6.85 -1.24
N LEU A 33 -3.74 -6.36 -1.85
CA LEU A 33 -3.18 -5.06 -1.52
C LEU A 33 -4.20 -3.94 -1.79
N TRP A 34 -4.89 -4.01 -2.92
CA TRP A 34 -5.91 -3.04 -3.28
C TRP A 34 -7.06 -3.02 -2.27
N ILE A 35 -7.57 -4.20 -1.90
CA ILE A 35 -8.67 -4.32 -0.93
C ILE A 35 -8.24 -3.70 0.41
N GLY A 36 -7.06 -4.05 0.92
CA GLY A 36 -6.55 -3.50 2.17
C GLY A 36 -6.47 -1.98 2.15
N SER A 37 -6.02 -1.42 1.03
CA SER A 37 -5.87 0.04 0.89
C SER A 37 -7.20 0.79 0.74
N LYS A 38 -8.27 0.11 0.34
CA LYS A 38 -9.60 0.72 0.18
C LYS A 38 -10.36 0.82 1.49
N PHE A 39 -10.02 0.01 2.48
CA PHE A 39 -10.73 -0.03 3.76
C PHE A 39 -9.78 0.16 4.95
N PRO A 40 -8.88 1.17 4.91
CA PRO A 40 -7.88 1.32 5.97
C PRO A 40 -8.49 1.64 7.33
N ALA A 41 -9.68 2.24 7.37
CA ALA A 41 -10.36 2.56 8.63
C ALA A 41 -10.82 1.30 9.39
N GLN A 42 -11.01 0.18 8.70
CA GLN A 42 -11.43 -1.09 9.28
C GLN A 42 -10.26 -1.99 9.65
N VAL A 43 -9.04 -1.57 9.37
CA VAL A 43 -7.83 -2.36 9.63
C VAL A 43 -7.19 -1.88 10.93
N SER A 44 -6.86 -2.81 11.83
CA SER A 44 -6.17 -2.47 13.08
C SER A 44 -4.76 -1.96 12.81
N ALA A 45 -4.15 -1.25 13.79
CA ALA A 45 -2.78 -0.76 13.63
C ALA A 45 -1.76 -1.89 13.36
N PRO A 46 -1.79 -3.04 14.08
CA PRO A 46 -0.91 -4.16 13.74
C PRO A 46 -1.14 -4.71 12.33
N ALA A 47 -2.38 -4.84 11.90
CA ALA A 47 -2.70 -5.31 10.56
C ALA A 47 -2.27 -4.30 9.49
N MET A 48 -2.44 -3.00 9.76
CA MET A 48 -1.96 -1.94 8.88
C MET A 48 -0.45 -2.06 8.65
N THR A 49 0.32 -2.28 9.70
CA THR A 49 1.77 -2.48 9.60
C THR A 49 2.10 -3.66 8.70
N ARG A 50 1.38 -4.78 8.84
CA ARG A 50 1.59 -5.97 8.01
C ARG A 50 1.24 -5.71 6.55
N PHE A 51 0.16 -4.98 6.27
CA PHE A 51 -0.17 -4.57 4.91
C PHE A 51 0.90 -3.65 4.32
N MET A 52 1.44 -2.73 5.11
CA MET A 52 2.52 -1.85 4.67
C MET A 52 3.79 -2.63 4.33
N GLU A 53 4.16 -3.59 5.17
CA GLU A 53 5.31 -4.46 4.90
C GLU A 53 5.15 -5.22 3.59
N ALA A 54 3.98 -5.80 3.38
CA ALA A 54 3.67 -6.52 2.15
C ALA A 54 3.65 -5.59 0.92
N THR A 55 3.16 -4.37 1.10
CA THR A 55 3.10 -3.37 0.04
C THR A 55 4.51 -2.95 -0.38
N VAL A 56 5.39 -2.68 0.59
CA VAL A 56 6.78 -2.35 0.32
C VAL A 56 7.49 -3.51 -0.41
N THR A 57 7.25 -4.74 0.03
CA THR A 57 7.78 -5.93 -0.67
C THR A 57 7.28 -5.98 -2.12
N GLY A 58 6.01 -5.64 -2.35
CA GLY A 58 5.42 -5.61 -3.69
C GLY A 58 6.01 -4.56 -4.62
N LEU A 59 6.68 -3.54 -4.09
CA LEU A 59 7.35 -2.51 -4.89
C LEU A 59 8.71 -2.97 -5.44
N ALA A 60 9.23 -4.09 -4.97
CA ALA A 60 10.59 -4.54 -5.31
C ALA A 60 10.76 -4.76 -6.82
N ALA A 61 11.98 -4.53 -7.31
CA ALA A 61 12.30 -4.58 -8.74
C ALA A 61 12.11 -5.97 -9.36
N ASP A 62 12.18 -7.03 -8.56
CA ASP A 62 12.00 -8.42 -9.00
C ASP A 62 10.53 -8.84 -9.13
N LYS A 63 9.60 -7.97 -8.73
CA LYS A 63 8.17 -8.28 -8.80
C LYS A 63 7.60 -7.96 -10.18
N PRO A 64 6.55 -8.71 -10.63
CA PRO A 64 5.86 -8.38 -11.86
C PRO A 64 5.30 -6.95 -11.84
N ALA A 65 5.22 -6.33 -13.02
CA ALA A 65 4.74 -4.95 -13.16
C ALA A 65 3.36 -4.76 -12.52
N ILE A 66 2.45 -5.73 -12.69
CA ILE A 66 1.09 -5.62 -12.13
C ILE A 66 1.11 -5.55 -10.59
N VAL A 67 2.01 -6.30 -9.95
CA VAL A 67 2.16 -6.27 -8.49
C VAL A 67 2.72 -4.92 -8.07
N ARG A 68 3.74 -4.41 -8.75
CA ARG A 68 4.36 -3.13 -8.43
C ARG A 68 3.38 -1.97 -8.58
N ILE A 69 2.57 -1.96 -9.64
CA ILE A 69 1.56 -0.92 -9.84
C ILE A 69 0.46 -1.01 -8.78
N SER A 70 0.02 -2.22 -8.44
CA SER A 70 -0.97 -2.43 -7.38
C SER A 70 -0.43 -1.95 -6.03
N ALA A 71 0.85 -2.19 -5.75
CA ALA A 71 1.50 -1.72 -4.53
C ALA A 71 1.57 -0.20 -4.47
N VAL A 72 1.86 0.48 -5.59
CA VAL A 72 1.83 1.94 -5.66
C VAL A 72 0.44 2.47 -5.31
N ARG A 73 -0.60 1.86 -5.86
CA ARG A 73 -1.99 2.25 -5.55
C ARG A 73 -2.35 2.00 -4.09
N ALA A 74 -1.84 0.92 -3.50
CA ALA A 74 -2.03 0.64 -2.09
C ALA A 74 -1.35 1.70 -1.21
N ILE A 75 -0.13 2.10 -1.55
CA ILE A 75 0.57 3.21 -0.86
C ILE A 75 -0.28 4.47 -0.89
N TRP A 76 -0.89 4.79 -2.02
CA TRP A 76 -1.78 5.95 -2.14
C TRP A 76 -2.92 5.87 -1.12
N GLY A 77 -3.64 4.74 -1.07
CA GLY A 77 -4.77 4.56 -0.16
C GLY A 77 -4.38 4.65 1.30
N PHE A 78 -3.30 3.98 1.69
CA PHE A 78 -2.82 4.03 3.08
C PHE A 78 -2.30 5.42 3.45
N SER A 79 -1.57 6.08 2.55
CA SER A 79 -1.03 7.41 2.81
C SER A 79 -2.13 8.46 2.98
N GLN A 80 -3.19 8.40 2.17
CA GLN A 80 -4.32 9.30 2.33
C GLN A 80 -4.99 9.14 3.70
N HIS A 81 -5.19 7.89 4.12
CA HIS A 81 -5.79 7.62 5.43
C HIS A 81 -4.87 8.08 6.56
N LEU A 82 -3.60 7.72 6.50
CA LEU A 82 -2.64 8.03 7.57
C LEU A 82 -2.34 9.52 7.66
N ARG A 83 -2.40 10.26 6.55
CA ARG A 83 -2.24 11.71 6.55
C ARG A 83 -3.25 12.41 7.45
N ALA A 84 -4.49 11.93 7.46
CA ALA A 84 -5.59 12.52 8.22
C ALA A 84 -5.77 11.90 9.60
N SER A 85 -5.01 10.84 9.95
CA SER A 85 -5.24 10.08 11.17
C SER A 85 -4.17 10.35 12.22
N LYS A 86 -4.45 9.92 13.46
CA LYS A 86 -3.49 9.95 14.55
C LYS A 86 -2.39 8.90 14.37
N ASN A 87 -2.59 7.95 13.48
CA ASN A 87 -1.69 6.80 13.28
C ASN A 87 -0.68 7.01 12.14
N ARG A 88 -0.53 8.24 11.66
CA ARG A 88 0.43 8.49 10.55
C ARG A 88 1.86 8.12 10.89
N ALA A 89 2.21 8.03 12.18
CA ALA A 89 3.53 7.54 12.62
C ALA A 89 3.81 6.10 12.17
N LEU A 90 2.79 5.32 11.84
CA LEU A 90 2.97 3.97 11.30
C LEU A 90 3.68 3.98 9.94
N MET A 91 3.59 5.08 9.20
CA MET A 91 4.25 5.23 7.90
C MET A 91 5.76 5.47 8.03
N THR A 92 6.18 6.07 9.14
CA THR A 92 7.57 6.52 9.32
C THR A 92 8.63 5.44 9.07
N PRO A 93 8.51 4.21 9.59
CA PRO A 93 9.51 3.18 9.34
C PRO A 93 9.61 2.77 7.87
N PHE A 94 8.56 3.01 7.08
CA PHE A 94 8.49 2.58 5.69
C PHE A 94 8.91 3.68 4.70
N LEU A 95 9.01 4.93 5.15
CA LEU A 95 9.28 6.07 4.26
C LEU A 95 10.55 5.93 3.43
N PRO A 96 11.72 5.54 4.00
CA PRO A 96 12.92 5.39 3.18
C PRO A 96 12.76 4.33 2.09
N ALA A 97 12.23 3.16 2.43
CA ALA A 97 12.06 2.07 1.48
C ALA A 97 11.04 2.41 0.39
N VAL A 98 9.94 3.05 0.76
CA VAL A 98 8.91 3.50 -0.19
C VAL A 98 9.48 4.55 -1.14
N THR A 99 10.20 5.53 -0.62
CA THR A 99 10.79 6.60 -1.43
C THR A 99 11.80 6.03 -2.43
N ASP A 100 12.70 5.18 -1.97
CA ASP A 100 13.70 4.56 -2.85
C ASP A 100 13.05 3.71 -3.93
N ALA A 101 12.04 2.93 -3.56
CA ALA A 101 11.33 2.09 -4.51
C ALA A 101 10.59 2.92 -5.57
N LEU A 102 9.94 4.01 -5.18
CA LEU A 102 9.23 4.89 -6.11
C LEU A 102 10.21 5.57 -7.08
N ILE A 103 11.37 6.02 -6.59
CA ILE A 103 12.42 6.59 -7.45
C ILE A 103 12.87 5.56 -8.48
N ASN A 104 13.15 4.33 -8.05
CA ASN A 104 13.56 3.26 -8.95
C ASN A 104 12.49 2.96 -9.99
N MET A 105 11.21 2.99 -9.60
CA MET A 105 10.10 2.76 -10.51
C MET A 105 9.98 3.85 -11.57
N CYS A 106 10.34 5.09 -11.27
CA CYS A 106 10.35 6.16 -12.27
C CYS A 106 11.26 5.81 -13.44
N GLY A 107 12.42 5.22 -13.18
CA GLY A 107 13.30 4.73 -14.24
C GLY A 107 12.74 3.54 -15.00
N ALA A 108 12.14 2.59 -14.29
CA ALA A 108 11.60 1.35 -14.87
C ALA A 108 10.37 1.59 -15.76
N PHE A 109 9.54 2.59 -15.41
CA PHE A 109 8.28 2.87 -16.10
C PHE A 109 8.29 4.22 -16.84
N ASN A 110 9.46 4.71 -17.23
CA ASN A 110 9.61 6.02 -17.86
C ASN A 110 8.95 6.13 -19.23
N SER A 111 8.64 5.02 -19.89
CA SER A 111 7.94 5.01 -21.17
C SER A 111 6.43 5.11 -21.06
N SER A 112 5.87 4.99 -19.85
CA SER A 112 4.43 5.09 -19.62
C SER A 112 4.12 6.35 -18.82
N SER A 113 3.53 7.35 -19.48
CA SER A 113 3.17 8.61 -18.83
C SER A 113 2.11 8.43 -17.74
N GLU A 114 1.19 7.47 -17.92
CA GLU A 114 0.15 7.18 -16.92
C GLU A 114 0.74 6.61 -15.64
N VAL A 115 1.62 5.61 -15.78
CA VAL A 115 2.28 4.99 -14.63
C VAL A 115 3.21 5.97 -13.96
N LEU A 116 3.97 6.73 -14.73
CA LEU A 116 4.88 7.74 -14.19
C LEU A 116 4.11 8.80 -13.41
N GLY A 117 2.97 9.26 -13.94
CA GLY A 117 2.09 10.19 -13.24
C GLY A 117 1.61 9.64 -11.90
N LEU A 118 1.18 8.38 -11.87
CA LEU A 118 0.76 7.71 -10.64
C LEU A 118 1.90 7.65 -9.61
N ILE A 119 3.11 7.32 -10.04
CA ILE A 119 4.28 7.27 -9.16
C ILE A 119 4.58 8.66 -8.57
N LEU A 120 4.56 9.70 -9.40
CA LEU A 120 4.85 11.07 -8.97
C LEU A 120 3.80 11.59 -7.99
N GLU A 121 2.52 11.29 -8.23
CA GLU A 121 1.45 11.64 -7.28
C GLU A 121 1.66 10.97 -5.93
N ASN A 122 2.08 9.70 -5.94
CA ASN A 122 2.38 8.97 -4.71
C ASN A 122 3.57 9.57 -3.97
N MET A 123 4.62 9.97 -4.69
CA MET A 123 5.77 10.62 -4.07
C MET A 123 5.37 11.92 -3.38
N SER A 124 4.51 12.72 -4.02
CA SER A 124 4.01 13.96 -3.42
C SER A 124 3.23 13.68 -2.12
N LEU A 125 2.38 12.67 -2.13
CA LEU A 125 1.58 12.31 -0.96
C LEU A 125 2.44 11.76 0.17
N VAL A 126 3.42 10.92 -0.14
CA VAL A 126 4.37 10.37 0.84
C VAL A 126 5.17 11.49 1.50
N LEU A 127 5.63 12.46 0.71
CA LEU A 127 6.33 13.63 1.23
C LEU A 127 5.44 14.46 2.14
N ALA A 128 4.16 14.63 1.78
CA ALA A 128 3.20 15.36 2.62
C ALA A 128 2.98 14.67 3.97
N VAL A 129 2.95 13.34 4.00
CA VAL A 129 2.85 12.57 5.25
C VAL A 129 4.11 12.78 6.08
N SER A 130 5.30 12.73 5.46
CA SER A 130 6.58 12.83 6.18
C SER A 130 6.83 14.21 6.77
N THR A 131 6.41 15.29 6.10
CA THR A 131 6.66 16.67 6.58
C THR A 131 5.97 16.97 7.90
N TYR A 132 4.90 16.26 8.24
CA TYR A 132 4.22 16.45 9.52
C TYR A 132 5.01 15.91 10.72
N PHE A 133 6.11 15.19 10.49
CA PHE A 133 6.93 14.61 11.55
C PHE A 133 8.25 15.34 11.79
N ASN A 134 8.49 16.36 11.01
CA ASN A 134 9.70 17.18 11.14
C ASN A 134 9.44 18.45 11.93
#